data_110b5e465571aeaf6d89f5ca55cffe2a
#
_entry.id   110b5e465571aeaf6d89f5ca55cffe2a
#
_cell.length_a   1.000
_cell.length_b   1.000
_cell.length_c   1.000
_cell.angle_alpha   90.00
_cell.angle_beta   90.00
_cell.angle_gamma   90.00
#
_symmetry.space_group_name_H-M   'P 1'
#
loop_
_entity.id
_entity.type
_entity.pdbx_description
1 polymer ?
#
loop_
_entity_poly.entity_id
_entity_poly.type
_entity_poly.pdbx_seq_one_letter_code
_entity_poly.pdbx_strand_id
1 'polypeptide(L)'
;MTNKPIAIIGAGNGGQTTAAWLSNQGYQTRIFDVMEDTVAKLNELGGVNIYGNTDFPGFGKIQFATTDIAKAIDGCEVIFIILPEIYHVSIAQKLAPHLVDGQIVVIDPVSGLGILAFKKALAEAGCKADISLAATSTLLFAARIQTTGDVFVTGQKTELSIVAIPNSKREIIKEAIYPVFSQHHFIDNSIQLALDNLNLIFHPGPTLLYTAQIEKGEKFNYYNDMVPSQITLMKALDRERMAICAAYGVKLPDAEAAFALEYSYEGDLYTMLKNAECYKGIMGPNSLQVRYLLEDVPFSLRSVQILGKIAKVPTPVIDSVCTIGEALVGDVMAEGYTMEALGLSEDIGFDEFVALCNG
;
A
#
# COMPACT_ATOMS: atom_id res chain seq x y z
N MET A 1 -9.11 14.56 -20.85
CA MET A 1 -8.99 14.97 -19.44
C MET A 1 -10.38 15.11 -18.89
N THR A 2 -10.69 14.40 -17.80
CA THR A 2 -11.98 14.62 -17.14
C THR A 2 -11.94 16.02 -16.51
N ASN A 3 -12.95 16.84 -16.74
CA ASN A 3 -13.10 18.16 -16.09
C ASN A 3 -13.54 18.02 -14.63
N LYS A 4 -13.66 16.78 -14.11
CA LYS A 4 -14.11 16.50 -12.76
C LYS A 4 -12.93 16.53 -11.78
N PRO A 5 -13.14 16.97 -10.55
CA PRO A 5 -12.09 16.95 -9.53
C PRO A 5 -11.74 15.52 -9.11
N ILE A 6 -10.54 15.35 -8.58
CA ILE A 6 -10.03 14.11 -7.99
C ILE A 6 -9.98 14.31 -6.47
N ALA A 7 -10.54 13.37 -5.71
CA ALA A 7 -10.47 13.36 -4.27
C ALA A 7 -9.27 12.54 -3.79
N ILE A 8 -8.54 13.07 -2.82
CA ILE A 8 -7.44 12.40 -2.11
C ILE A 8 -7.86 12.26 -0.65
N ILE A 9 -8.03 11.03 -0.21
CA ILE A 9 -8.42 10.70 1.16
C ILE A 9 -7.16 10.34 1.95
N GLY A 10 -6.76 11.26 2.82
CA GLY A 10 -5.53 11.25 3.61
C GLY A 10 -4.58 12.38 3.22
N ALA A 11 -4.12 13.16 4.21
CA ALA A 11 -3.17 14.27 4.05
C ALA A 11 -1.77 13.93 4.59
N GLY A 12 -1.39 12.65 4.58
CA GLY A 12 -0.05 12.18 4.92
C GLY A 12 0.97 12.44 3.79
N ASN A 13 2.17 11.85 3.93
CA ASN A 13 3.25 11.99 2.94
C ASN A 13 2.77 11.71 1.51
N GLY A 14 2.13 10.56 1.29
CA GLY A 14 1.62 10.17 -0.03
C GLY A 14 0.49 11.07 -0.52
N GLY A 15 -0.50 11.37 0.35
CA GLY A 15 -1.68 12.16 -0.05
C GLY A 15 -1.34 13.58 -0.46
N GLN A 16 -0.52 14.30 0.32
CA GLN A 16 -0.09 15.65 -0.05
C GLN A 16 0.76 15.63 -1.33
N THR A 17 1.66 14.64 -1.49
CA THR A 17 2.45 14.49 -2.71
C THR A 17 1.58 14.26 -3.92
N THR A 18 0.67 13.28 -3.84
CA THR A 18 -0.22 12.93 -4.96
C THR A 18 -1.13 14.10 -5.34
N ALA A 19 -1.71 14.81 -4.36
CA ALA A 19 -2.55 15.97 -4.62
C ALA A 19 -1.79 17.07 -5.38
N ALA A 20 -0.58 17.42 -4.94
CA ALA A 20 0.24 18.43 -5.59
C ALA A 20 0.72 17.98 -6.97
N TRP A 21 1.17 16.74 -7.10
CA TRP A 21 1.64 16.17 -8.35
C TRP A 21 0.56 16.16 -9.44
N LEU A 22 -0.68 15.80 -9.07
CA LEU A 22 -1.84 15.88 -9.96
C LEU A 22 -2.19 17.33 -10.30
N SER A 23 -2.18 18.22 -9.32
CA SER A 23 -2.47 19.64 -9.55
C SER A 23 -1.46 20.29 -10.49
N ASN A 24 -0.18 19.92 -10.40
CA ASN A 24 0.88 20.41 -11.28
C ASN A 24 0.73 19.91 -12.73
N GLN A 25 -0.05 18.85 -12.95
CA GLN A 25 -0.48 18.36 -14.28
C GLN A 25 -1.79 18.99 -14.76
N GLY A 26 -2.38 19.90 -13.98
CA GLY A 26 -3.60 20.62 -14.34
C GLY A 26 -4.90 19.98 -13.89
N TYR A 27 -4.85 18.93 -13.05
CA TYR A 27 -6.06 18.34 -12.44
C TYR A 27 -6.51 19.18 -11.25
N GLN A 28 -7.81 19.19 -11.02
CA GLN A 28 -8.39 19.79 -9.82
C GLN A 28 -8.37 18.74 -8.70
N THR A 29 -7.71 19.03 -7.58
CA THR A 29 -7.61 18.08 -6.46
C THR A 29 -8.29 18.64 -5.20
N ARG A 30 -8.85 17.73 -4.40
CA ARG A 30 -9.40 17.99 -3.08
C ARG A 30 -8.78 17.02 -2.10
N ILE A 31 -8.55 17.46 -0.87
CA ILE A 31 -7.95 16.62 0.17
C ILE A 31 -8.95 16.45 1.31
N PHE A 32 -9.15 15.21 1.74
CA PHE A 32 -9.83 14.91 3.01
C PHE A 32 -8.80 14.45 4.04
N ASP A 33 -8.92 14.94 5.26
CA ASP A 33 -8.21 14.38 6.42
C ASP A 33 -9.03 14.61 7.69
N VAL A 34 -8.82 13.78 8.71
CA VAL A 34 -9.49 13.93 10.01
C VAL A 34 -8.82 14.97 10.90
N MET A 35 -7.59 15.37 10.60
CA MET A 35 -6.78 16.32 11.38
C MET A 35 -7.14 17.77 11.01
N GLU A 36 -7.93 18.42 11.84
CA GLU A 36 -8.41 19.79 11.61
C GLU A 36 -7.27 20.79 11.38
N ASP A 37 -6.18 20.70 12.15
CA ASP A 37 -5.02 21.59 12.00
C ASP A 37 -4.35 21.44 10.63
N THR A 38 -4.21 20.21 10.14
CA THR A 38 -3.67 19.91 8.82
C THR A 38 -4.56 20.47 7.72
N VAL A 39 -5.87 20.27 7.84
CA VAL A 39 -6.87 20.78 6.89
C VAL A 39 -6.87 22.31 6.87
N ALA A 40 -6.87 22.96 8.04
CA ALA A 40 -6.82 24.42 8.15
C ALA A 40 -5.54 24.98 7.51
N LYS A 41 -4.38 24.35 7.77
CA LYS A 41 -3.10 24.77 7.21
C LYS A 41 -3.04 24.64 5.70
N LEU A 42 -3.53 23.52 5.15
CA LEU A 42 -3.60 23.32 3.70
C LEU A 42 -4.51 24.33 3.00
N ASN A 43 -5.62 24.71 3.62
CA ASN A 43 -6.51 25.76 3.11
C ASN A 43 -5.87 27.16 3.20
N GLU A 44 -5.15 27.46 4.27
CA GLU A 44 -4.39 28.71 4.41
C GLU A 44 -3.35 28.86 3.28
N LEU A 45 -2.62 27.77 3.00
CA LEU A 45 -1.59 27.73 1.94
C LEU A 45 -2.19 27.70 0.53
N GLY A 46 -3.40 27.13 0.37
CA GLY A 46 -4.08 26.93 -0.91
C GLY A 46 -3.47 25.84 -1.77
N GLY A 47 -2.56 25.02 -1.23
CA GLY A 47 -1.89 23.96 -1.96
C GLY A 47 -0.71 23.35 -1.22
N VAL A 48 0.07 22.56 -1.95
CA VAL A 48 1.24 21.83 -1.43
C VAL A 48 2.42 22.06 -2.37
N ASN A 49 3.59 22.38 -1.82
CA ASN A 49 4.83 22.44 -2.56
C ASN A 49 5.52 21.07 -2.51
N ILE A 50 5.87 20.53 -3.67
CA ILE A 50 6.65 19.29 -3.79
C ILE A 50 7.95 19.55 -4.55
N TYR A 51 9.04 18.95 -4.08
CA TYR A 51 10.37 19.09 -4.67
C TYR A 51 11.22 17.85 -4.45
N GLY A 52 12.34 17.74 -5.15
CA GLY A 52 13.21 16.58 -5.14
C GLY A 52 13.05 15.75 -6.42
N ASN A 53 13.06 14.42 -6.29
CA ASN A 53 13.04 13.51 -7.43
C ASN A 53 11.60 13.18 -7.86
N THR A 54 11.00 14.07 -8.65
CA THR A 54 9.64 13.91 -9.22
C THR A 54 9.54 14.63 -10.57
N ASP A 55 8.68 14.12 -11.46
CA ASP A 55 8.49 14.67 -12.81
C ASP A 55 7.77 16.03 -12.82
N PHE A 56 6.93 16.31 -11.82
CA PHE A 56 6.13 17.52 -11.73
C PHE A 56 6.34 18.24 -10.41
N PRO A 57 7.57 18.78 -10.15
CA PRO A 57 7.86 19.56 -8.95
C PRO A 57 7.16 20.93 -8.97
N GLY A 58 7.06 21.55 -7.81
CA GLY A 58 6.53 22.90 -7.64
C GLY A 58 5.30 22.94 -6.74
N PHE A 59 4.63 24.11 -6.71
CA PHE A 59 3.45 24.34 -5.91
C PHE A 59 2.19 23.87 -6.65
N GLY A 60 1.61 22.75 -6.17
CA GLY A 60 0.34 22.21 -6.65
C GLY A 60 -0.84 22.86 -5.91
N LYS A 61 -1.65 23.65 -6.63
CA LYS A 61 -2.83 24.33 -6.06
C LYS A 61 -3.97 23.33 -5.90
N ILE A 62 -4.48 23.15 -4.66
CA ILE A 62 -5.69 22.35 -4.39
C ILE A 62 -6.95 23.22 -4.44
N GLN A 63 -8.11 22.61 -4.72
CA GLN A 63 -9.39 23.35 -4.61
C GLN A 63 -9.68 23.71 -3.15
N PHE A 64 -9.58 22.72 -2.27
CA PHE A 64 -9.68 22.85 -0.82
C PHE A 64 -9.26 21.56 -0.12
N ALA A 65 -9.03 21.65 1.20
CA ALA A 65 -8.97 20.53 2.12
C ALA A 65 -10.19 20.58 3.05
N THR A 66 -10.65 19.42 3.56
CA THR A 66 -11.85 19.35 4.41
C THR A 66 -11.82 18.12 5.32
N THR A 67 -12.49 18.22 6.48
CA THR A 67 -12.78 17.09 7.36
C THR A 67 -14.13 16.44 7.06
N ASP A 68 -14.87 16.97 6.08
CA ASP A 68 -16.14 16.43 5.59
C ASP A 68 -15.90 15.56 4.36
N ILE A 69 -16.04 14.23 4.52
CA ILE A 69 -15.77 13.25 3.47
C ILE A 69 -16.76 13.36 2.31
N ALA A 70 -18.04 13.68 2.60
CA ALA A 70 -19.06 13.86 1.56
C ALA A 70 -18.70 15.03 0.66
N LYS A 71 -18.28 16.16 1.24
CA LYS A 71 -17.82 17.34 0.51
C LYS A 71 -16.56 17.07 -0.32
N ALA A 72 -15.64 16.25 0.21
CA ALA A 72 -14.41 15.92 -0.51
C ALA A 72 -14.70 15.19 -1.83
N ILE A 73 -15.61 14.19 -1.79
CA ILE A 73 -15.87 13.30 -2.93
C ILE A 73 -17.01 13.76 -3.86
N ASP A 74 -17.75 14.80 -3.48
CA ASP A 74 -18.90 15.29 -4.25
C ASP A 74 -18.50 15.68 -5.69
N GLY A 75 -19.13 15.05 -6.68
CA GLY A 75 -18.84 15.27 -8.10
C GLY A 75 -17.48 14.79 -8.57
N CYS A 76 -16.70 14.11 -7.73
CA CYS A 76 -15.44 13.46 -8.13
C CYS A 76 -15.73 12.18 -8.92
N GLU A 77 -14.95 11.92 -9.94
CA GLU A 77 -14.97 10.66 -10.69
C GLU A 77 -13.99 9.65 -10.08
N VAL A 78 -12.81 10.11 -9.67
CA VAL A 78 -11.75 9.28 -9.08
C VAL A 78 -11.49 9.71 -7.65
N ILE A 79 -11.42 8.74 -6.76
CA ILE A 79 -11.18 8.89 -5.32
C ILE A 79 -9.99 8.03 -4.96
N PHE A 80 -8.86 8.64 -4.58
CA PHE A 80 -7.70 7.92 -4.08
C PHE A 80 -7.75 7.81 -2.55
N ILE A 81 -7.60 6.60 -2.03
CA ILE A 81 -7.45 6.32 -0.60
C ILE A 81 -5.96 6.16 -0.31
N ILE A 82 -5.35 7.19 0.30
CA ILE A 82 -3.91 7.21 0.60
C ILE A 82 -3.71 7.27 2.11
N LEU A 83 -3.99 6.15 2.73
CA LEU A 83 -3.99 5.95 4.18
C LEU A 83 -3.24 4.65 4.55
N PRO A 84 -2.70 4.54 5.77
CA PRO A 84 -2.26 3.26 6.31
C PRO A 84 -3.40 2.23 6.36
N GLU A 85 -3.06 0.95 6.17
CA GLU A 85 -4.01 -0.17 6.05
C GLU A 85 -5.02 -0.23 7.21
N ILE A 86 -4.59 0.03 8.41
CA ILE A 86 -5.44 0.01 9.63
C ILE A 86 -6.67 0.91 9.53
N TYR A 87 -6.66 1.94 8.67
CA TYR A 87 -7.76 2.87 8.50
C TYR A 87 -8.69 2.51 7.33
N HIS A 88 -8.36 1.51 6.50
CA HIS A 88 -9.09 1.22 5.27
C HIS A 88 -10.54 0.80 5.53
N VAL A 89 -10.79 -0.08 6.51
CA VAL A 89 -12.16 -0.50 6.88
C VAL A 89 -12.98 0.69 7.35
N SER A 90 -12.42 1.51 8.26
CA SER A 90 -13.15 2.65 8.82
C SER A 90 -13.46 3.73 7.77
N ILE A 91 -12.56 3.94 6.81
CA ILE A 91 -12.78 4.92 5.75
C ILE A 91 -13.77 4.39 4.70
N ALA A 92 -13.76 3.07 4.41
CA ALA A 92 -14.77 2.44 3.56
C ALA A 92 -16.18 2.64 4.13
N GLN A 93 -16.36 2.43 5.45
CA GLN A 93 -17.62 2.65 6.15
C GLN A 93 -18.07 4.12 6.08
N LYS A 94 -17.15 5.07 6.21
CA LYS A 94 -17.46 6.50 6.09
C LYS A 94 -17.81 6.92 4.67
N LEU A 95 -17.18 6.32 3.65
CA LEU A 95 -17.45 6.61 2.24
C LEU A 95 -18.78 6.01 1.77
N ALA A 96 -19.14 4.82 2.24
CA ALA A 96 -20.28 4.04 1.76
C ALA A 96 -21.59 4.83 1.55
N PRO A 97 -22.07 5.67 2.48
CA PRO A 97 -23.31 6.42 2.31
C PRO A 97 -23.24 7.58 1.30
N HIS A 98 -22.05 7.93 0.83
CA HIS A 98 -21.81 9.12 -0.02
C HIS A 98 -21.32 8.77 -1.43
N LEU A 99 -20.97 7.49 -1.66
CA LEU A 99 -20.56 7.03 -2.99
C LEU A 99 -21.76 7.00 -3.94
N VAL A 100 -21.50 7.36 -5.21
CA VAL A 100 -22.53 7.35 -6.29
C VAL A 100 -22.05 6.51 -7.47
N ASP A 101 -23.01 6.09 -8.30
CA ASP A 101 -22.76 5.26 -9.48
C ASP A 101 -21.70 5.88 -10.40
N GLY A 102 -20.81 5.04 -10.88
CA GLY A 102 -19.74 5.40 -11.82
C GLY A 102 -18.48 5.96 -11.19
N GLN A 103 -18.43 6.14 -9.85
CA GLN A 103 -17.20 6.54 -9.17
C GLN A 103 -16.16 5.41 -9.17
N ILE A 104 -14.91 5.79 -9.27
CA ILE A 104 -13.74 4.90 -9.19
C ILE A 104 -13.01 5.16 -7.88
N VAL A 105 -12.92 4.14 -7.03
CA VAL A 105 -12.18 4.20 -5.77
C VAL A 105 -10.88 3.42 -5.94
N VAL A 106 -9.75 4.08 -5.72
CA VAL A 106 -8.40 3.51 -5.83
C VAL A 106 -7.74 3.52 -4.47
N ILE A 107 -7.46 2.35 -3.92
CA ILE A 107 -6.71 2.19 -2.67
C ILE A 107 -5.22 2.20 -3.02
N ASP A 108 -4.48 3.21 -2.54
CA ASP A 108 -3.07 3.43 -2.91
C ASP A 108 -2.20 3.72 -1.66
N PRO A 109 -1.49 2.69 -1.16
CA PRO A 109 -1.52 1.28 -1.54
C PRO A 109 -2.50 0.44 -0.69
N VAL A 110 -2.63 -0.83 -1.04
CA VAL A 110 -3.24 -1.85 -0.19
C VAL A 110 -2.19 -2.85 0.30
N SER A 111 -2.36 -3.36 1.51
CA SER A 111 -1.53 -4.45 2.05
C SER A 111 -2.22 -5.79 1.86
N GLY A 112 -1.53 -6.76 1.26
CA GLY A 112 -2.06 -8.11 1.11
C GLY A 112 -3.42 -8.17 0.38
N LEU A 113 -4.39 -8.84 1.01
CA LEU A 113 -5.75 -9.01 0.50
C LEU A 113 -6.72 -7.88 0.89
N GLY A 114 -6.22 -6.73 1.33
CA GLY A 114 -7.01 -5.64 1.90
C GLY A 114 -8.12 -5.08 1.01
N ILE A 115 -7.99 -5.18 -0.31
CA ILE A 115 -9.08 -4.79 -1.22
C ILE A 115 -10.38 -5.60 -0.97
N LEU A 116 -10.27 -6.86 -0.51
CA LEU A 116 -11.43 -7.68 -0.13
C LEU A 116 -12.07 -7.16 1.15
N ALA A 117 -11.24 -6.79 2.16
CA ALA A 117 -11.73 -6.19 3.40
C ALA A 117 -12.43 -4.85 3.14
N PHE A 118 -11.86 -4.03 2.26
CA PHE A 118 -12.46 -2.75 1.86
C PHE A 118 -13.80 -2.95 1.16
N LYS A 119 -13.87 -3.88 0.19
CA LYS A 119 -15.11 -4.25 -0.52
C LYS A 119 -16.19 -4.73 0.45
N LYS A 120 -15.83 -5.61 1.40
CA LYS A 120 -16.74 -6.08 2.45
C LYS A 120 -17.26 -4.93 3.31
N ALA A 121 -16.35 -4.06 3.79
CA ALA A 121 -16.72 -2.92 4.63
C ALA A 121 -17.71 -1.96 3.94
N LEU A 122 -17.52 -1.69 2.64
CA LEU A 122 -18.49 -0.93 1.84
C LEU A 122 -19.86 -1.60 1.80
N ALA A 123 -19.89 -2.91 1.57
CA ALA A 123 -21.14 -3.67 1.48
C ALA A 123 -21.89 -3.70 2.83
N GLU A 124 -21.17 -3.94 3.93
CA GLU A 124 -21.73 -3.96 5.29
C GLU A 124 -22.25 -2.60 5.74
N ALA A 125 -21.56 -1.52 5.31
CA ALA A 125 -22.05 -0.14 5.54
C ALA A 125 -23.18 0.27 4.61
N GLY A 126 -23.69 -0.66 3.78
CA GLY A 126 -24.87 -0.45 2.95
C GLY A 126 -24.63 0.34 1.66
N CYS A 127 -23.43 0.39 1.15
CA CYS A 127 -23.14 0.99 -0.16
C CYS A 127 -23.99 0.31 -1.24
N LYS A 128 -24.78 1.10 -1.98
CA LYS A 128 -25.62 0.64 -3.11
C LYS A 128 -25.11 1.10 -4.45
N ALA A 129 -24.13 1.99 -4.46
CA ALA A 129 -23.59 2.55 -5.67
C ALA A 129 -22.81 1.51 -6.50
N ASP A 130 -23.01 1.52 -7.82
CA ASP A 130 -22.22 0.74 -8.77
C ASP A 130 -20.88 1.43 -9.01
N ILE A 131 -19.93 1.21 -8.10
CA ILE A 131 -18.59 1.75 -8.17
C ILE A 131 -17.60 0.80 -8.86
N SER A 132 -16.48 1.35 -9.31
CA SER A 132 -15.30 0.58 -9.72
C SER A 132 -14.24 0.66 -8.64
N LEU A 133 -13.74 -0.49 -8.18
CA LEU A 133 -12.74 -0.57 -7.12
C LEU A 133 -11.40 -1.01 -7.71
N ALA A 134 -10.32 -0.31 -7.35
CA ALA A 134 -8.96 -0.68 -7.70
C ALA A 134 -8.03 -0.57 -6.51
N ALA A 135 -6.90 -1.27 -6.57
CA ALA A 135 -5.86 -1.15 -5.56
C ALA A 135 -4.47 -1.27 -6.18
N THR A 136 -3.49 -0.58 -5.59
CA THR A 136 -2.08 -0.64 -5.98
C THR A 136 -1.26 -1.42 -4.95
N SER A 137 -0.15 -2.02 -5.39
CA SER A 137 0.73 -2.80 -4.49
C SER A 137 1.57 -1.91 -3.55
N THR A 138 1.86 -0.68 -3.96
CA THR A 138 2.69 0.25 -3.20
C THR A 138 2.40 1.69 -3.64
N LEU A 139 2.87 2.70 -2.89
CA LEU A 139 2.81 4.10 -3.29
C LEU A 139 3.70 4.39 -4.49
N LEU A 140 3.25 5.29 -5.37
CA LEU A 140 4.06 5.81 -6.48
C LEU A 140 5.28 6.61 -5.97
N PHE A 141 5.15 7.28 -4.84
CA PHE A 141 6.17 8.18 -4.31
C PHE A 141 6.78 7.68 -3.00
N ALA A 142 8.09 7.77 -2.90
CA ALA A 142 8.80 7.83 -1.63
C ALA A 142 8.96 9.31 -1.26
N ALA A 143 8.26 9.77 -0.23
CA ALA A 143 8.20 11.19 0.13
C ALA A 143 8.16 11.41 1.65
N ARG A 144 8.55 12.61 2.09
CA ARG A 144 8.51 13.04 3.49
C ARG A 144 8.02 14.47 3.60
N ILE A 145 6.97 14.68 4.38
CA ILE A 145 6.52 16.00 4.80
C ILE A 145 7.63 16.62 5.66
N GLN A 146 8.08 17.80 5.27
CA GLN A 146 8.98 18.64 6.07
C GLN A 146 8.16 19.51 7.03
N THR A 147 7.12 20.12 6.50
CA THR A 147 6.02 20.77 7.22
C THR A 147 4.74 20.57 6.42
N THR A 148 3.56 20.72 7.03
CA THR A 148 2.30 20.63 6.31
C THR A 148 2.32 21.59 5.11
N GLY A 149 2.08 21.09 3.92
CA GLY A 149 2.13 21.84 2.67
C GLY A 149 3.52 21.93 2.03
N ASP A 150 4.56 21.29 2.59
CA ASP A 150 5.91 21.24 2.02
C ASP A 150 6.49 19.84 2.11
N VAL A 151 6.71 19.19 0.96
CA VAL A 151 7.04 17.76 0.86
C VAL A 151 8.26 17.53 0.00
N PHE A 152 9.25 16.83 0.56
CA PHE A 152 10.40 16.34 -0.18
C PHE A 152 10.15 14.95 -0.73
N VAL A 153 10.26 14.80 -2.06
CA VAL A 153 10.13 13.53 -2.77
C VAL A 153 11.53 12.95 -2.98
N THR A 154 11.81 11.82 -2.34
CA THR A 154 13.09 11.12 -2.48
C THR A 154 13.15 10.26 -3.73
N GLY A 155 11.99 9.77 -4.20
CA GLY A 155 11.89 8.96 -5.41
C GLY A 155 10.46 8.84 -5.92
N GLN A 156 10.36 8.65 -7.24
CA GLN A 156 9.13 8.34 -7.95
C GLN A 156 9.34 7.03 -8.71
N LYS A 157 8.44 6.08 -8.55
CA LYS A 157 8.47 4.81 -9.27
C LYS A 157 8.09 5.01 -10.74
N THR A 158 8.66 4.20 -11.60
CA THR A 158 8.38 4.20 -13.04
C THR A 158 7.28 3.21 -13.42
N GLU A 159 7.01 2.23 -12.56
CA GLU A 159 5.98 1.21 -12.74
C GLU A 159 5.34 0.82 -11.41
N LEU A 160 4.06 0.50 -11.44
CA LEU A 160 3.26 0.18 -10.26
C LEU A 160 2.14 -0.80 -10.62
N SER A 161 2.08 -1.94 -9.94
CA SER A 161 1.01 -2.90 -10.12
C SER A 161 -0.32 -2.37 -9.59
N ILE A 162 -1.37 -2.52 -10.40
CA ILE A 162 -2.75 -2.18 -10.05
C ILE A 162 -3.70 -3.30 -10.43
N VAL A 163 -4.67 -3.60 -9.57
CA VAL A 163 -5.75 -4.56 -9.82
C VAL A 163 -7.11 -3.86 -9.84
N ALA A 164 -8.03 -4.37 -10.63
CA ALA A 164 -9.45 -3.96 -10.66
C ALA A 164 -10.34 -5.06 -10.07
N ILE A 165 -11.31 -4.68 -9.24
CA ILE A 165 -12.36 -5.58 -8.74
C ILE A 165 -13.74 -4.90 -8.93
N PRO A 166 -14.64 -5.54 -9.69
CA PRO A 166 -14.40 -6.75 -10.49
C PRO A 166 -13.47 -6.47 -11.68
N ASN A 167 -12.77 -7.50 -12.15
CA ASN A 167 -11.85 -7.35 -13.29
C ASN A 167 -12.56 -6.88 -14.58
N SER A 168 -13.87 -7.12 -14.70
CA SER A 168 -14.72 -6.60 -15.79
C SER A 168 -14.77 -5.06 -15.86
N LYS A 169 -14.43 -4.37 -14.76
CA LYS A 169 -14.34 -2.90 -14.68
C LYS A 169 -12.94 -2.36 -15.07
N ARG A 170 -11.98 -3.24 -15.39
CA ARG A 170 -10.58 -2.90 -15.67
C ARG A 170 -10.42 -1.80 -16.74
N GLU A 171 -11.12 -1.92 -17.87
CA GLU A 171 -10.99 -0.94 -18.95
C GLU A 171 -11.55 0.42 -18.56
N ILE A 172 -12.65 0.48 -17.80
CA ILE A 172 -13.21 1.74 -17.27
C ILE A 172 -12.19 2.43 -16.35
N ILE A 173 -11.59 1.67 -15.44
CA ILE A 173 -10.57 2.18 -14.52
C ILE A 173 -9.34 2.65 -15.31
N LYS A 174 -8.89 1.87 -16.27
CA LYS A 174 -7.75 2.18 -17.13
C LYS A 174 -7.93 3.49 -17.90
N GLU A 175 -9.08 3.68 -18.51
CA GLU A 175 -9.41 4.91 -19.25
C GLU A 175 -9.38 6.14 -18.35
N ALA A 176 -9.84 6.02 -17.11
CA ALA A 176 -9.86 7.11 -16.14
C ALA A 176 -8.47 7.41 -15.54
N ILE A 177 -7.68 6.36 -15.27
CA ILE A 177 -6.42 6.49 -14.51
C ILE A 177 -5.21 6.73 -15.42
N TYR A 178 -5.09 6.11 -16.58
CA TYR A 178 -3.91 6.25 -17.45
C TYR A 178 -3.58 7.68 -17.88
N PRO A 179 -4.53 8.56 -18.14
CA PRO A 179 -4.21 9.96 -18.43
C PRO A 179 -3.52 10.66 -17.25
N VAL A 180 -3.72 10.14 -16.03
CA VAL A 180 -3.26 10.69 -14.76
C VAL A 180 -1.99 9.97 -14.29
N PHE A 181 -1.99 8.64 -14.35
CA PHE A 181 -0.94 7.76 -13.85
C PHE A 181 -0.60 6.69 -14.88
N SER A 182 0.20 7.04 -15.88
CA SER A 182 0.65 6.11 -16.93
C SER A 182 1.57 5.00 -16.39
N GLN A 183 2.08 5.16 -15.18
CA GLN A 183 2.96 4.19 -14.50
C GLN A 183 2.22 2.94 -14.03
N HIS A 184 0.89 2.93 -14.01
CA HIS A 184 0.13 1.77 -13.56
C HIS A 184 0.15 0.62 -14.58
N HIS A 185 0.55 -0.55 -14.10
CA HIS A 185 0.51 -1.81 -14.84
C HIS A 185 -0.60 -2.69 -14.27
N PHE A 186 -1.66 -2.97 -15.09
CA PHE A 186 -2.77 -3.81 -14.64
C PHE A 186 -2.39 -5.28 -14.58
N ILE A 187 -2.53 -5.86 -13.40
CA ILE A 187 -2.36 -7.28 -13.12
C ILE A 187 -3.71 -8.00 -13.04
N ASP A 188 -3.71 -9.33 -13.02
CA ASP A 188 -4.92 -10.10 -13.26
C ASP A 188 -5.89 -10.18 -12.07
N ASN A 189 -5.36 -10.27 -10.84
CA ASN A 189 -6.19 -10.45 -9.65
C ASN A 189 -5.52 -9.97 -8.36
N SER A 190 -6.30 -9.91 -7.27
CA SER A 190 -5.83 -9.48 -5.96
C SER A 190 -4.84 -10.44 -5.29
N ILE A 191 -4.79 -11.70 -5.69
CA ILE A 191 -3.78 -12.66 -5.21
C ILE A 191 -2.39 -12.24 -5.70
N GLN A 192 -2.28 -11.92 -6.98
CA GLN A 192 -1.03 -11.42 -7.54
C GLN A 192 -0.60 -10.13 -6.84
N LEU A 193 -1.54 -9.18 -6.61
CA LEU A 193 -1.25 -7.92 -5.91
C LEU A 193 -0.72 -8.18 -4.49
N ALA A 194 -1.35 -9.09 -3.75
CA ALA A 194 -0.97 -9.43 -2.38
C ALA A 194 0.45 -10.03 -2.28
N LEU A 195 0.90 -10.73 -3.34
CA LEU A 195 2.20 -11.39 -3.41
C LEU A 195 3.29 -10.51 -4.06
N ASP A 196 2.92 -9.42 -4.74
CA ASP A 196 3.83 -8.53 -5.46
C ASP A 196 4.56 -7.53 -4.54
N ASN A 197 3.95 -7.13 -3.43
CA ASN A 197 4.55 -6.20 -2.48
C ASN A 197 5.66 -6.85 -1.65
N LEU A 198 6.92 -6.54 -1.98
CA LEU A 198 8.08 -7.13 -1.30
C LEU A 198 8.33 -6.59 0.12
N ASN A 199 7.60 -5.58 0.60
CA ASN A 199 7.74 -5.08 1.96
C ASN A 199 7.55 -6.22 3.00
N LEU A 200 6.66 -7.17 2.71
CA LEU A 200 6.46 -8.36 3.56
C LEU A 200 7.73 -9.23 3.74
N ILE A 201 8.69 -9.15 2.80
CA ILE A 201 9.98 -9.84 2.87
C ILE A 201 11.05 -8.95 3.50
N PHE A 202 11.08 -7.66 3.11
CA PHE A 202 12.15 -6.73 3.48
C PHE A 202 11.99 -6.11 4.88
N HIS A 203 10.78 -6.13 5.46
CA HIS A 203 10.50 -5.42 6.70
C HIS A 203 10.40 -6.34 7.93
N PRO A 204 9.42 -7.27 8.07
CA PRO A 204 9.16 -7.93 9.35
C PRO A 204 10.36 -8.73 9.88
N GLY A 205 10.84 -9.69 9.10
CA GLY A 205 11.95 -10.56 9.50
C GLY A 205 13.22 -9.80 9.91
N PRO A 206 13.75 -8.90 9.05
CA PRO A 206 14.90 -8.08 9.40
C PRO A 206 14.68 -7.19 10.62
N THR A 207 13.49 -6.58 10.80
CA THR A 207 13.19 -5.74 11.96
C THR A 207 13.24 -6.55 13.26
N LEU A 208 12.69 -7.76 13.27
CA LEU A 208 12.76 -8.65 14.43
C LEU A 208 14.21 -9.01 14.79
N LEU A 209 15.08 -9.17 13.81
CA LEU A 209 16.51 -9.43 14.06
C LEU A 209 17.28 -8.18 14.51
N TYR A 210 16.75 -6.99 14.29
CA TYR A 210 17.30 -5.72 14.79
C TYR A 210 16.78 -5.33 16.19
N THR A 211 15.94 -6.12 16.83
CA THR A 211 15.27 -5.78 18.10
C THR A 211 16.25 -5.18 19.12
N ALA A 212 17.42 -5.81 19.33
CA ALA A 212 18.38 -5.35 20.33
C ALA A 212 18.97 -3.96 19.98
N GLN A 213 19.27 -3.68 18.72
CA GLN A 213 19.77 -2.37 18.28
C GLN A 213 18.69 -1.30 18.41
N ILE A 214 17.44 -1.63 18.01
CA ILE A 214 16.29 -0.73 18.10
C ILE A 214 16.05 -0.32 19.55
N GLU A 215 15.93 -1.27 20.47
CA GLU A 215 15.63 -1.00 21.88
C GLU A 215 16.77 -0.30 22.62
N LYS A 216 18.02 -0.52 22.20
CA LYS A 216 19.18 0.24 22.71
C LYS A 216 19.30 1.65 22.13
N GLY A 217 18.49 2.00 21.13
CA GLY A 217 18.57 3.29 20.43
C GLY A 217 19.84 3.46 19.59
N GLU A 218 20.43 2.35 19.11
CA GLU A 218 21.59 2.37 18.24
C GLU A 218 21.20 2.98 16.88
N LYS A 219 22.10 3.79 16.31
CA LYS A 219 21.91 4.35 14.96
C LYS A 219 22.49 3.40 13.91
N PHE A 220 21.67 2.98 12.97
CA PHE A 220 22.08 2.12 11.85
C PHE A 220 21.27 2.45 10.60
N ASN A 221 21.82 2.16 9.42
CA ASN A 221 21.08 2.23 8.16
C ASN A 221 20.31 0.92 7.98
N TYR A 222 18.99 1.02 7.89
CA TYR A 222 18.12 -0.16 7.93
C TYR A 222 18.51 -1.23 6.90
N TYR A 223 18.70 -0.83 5.64
CA TYR A 223 19.00 -1.78 4.57
C TYR A 223 20.51 -2.01 4.37
N ASN A 224 21.32 -0.93 4.41
CA ASN A 224 22.74 -1.06 4.10
C ASN A 224 23.56 -1.75 5.20
N ASP A 225 23.07 -1.77 6.45
CA ASP A 225 23.72 -2.44 7.58
C ASP A 225 23.16 -3.86 7.84
N MET A 226 22.28 -4.38 6.96
CA MET A 226 21.81 -5.76 7.06
C MET A 226 22.97 -6.75 7.00
N VAL A 227 22.85 -7.83 7.78
CA VAL A 227 23.84 -8.90 7.89
C VAL A 227 23.37 -10.17 7.16
N PRO A 228 24.30 -11.10 6.81
CA PRO A 228 23.94 -12.30 6.05
C PRO A 228 22.80 -13.13 6.64
N SER A 229 22.64 -13.18 7.97
CA SER A 229 21.55 -13.92 8.62
C SER A 229 20.17 -13.33 8.32
N GLN A 230 20.06 -12.00 8.22
CA GLN A 230 18.81 -11.34 7.82
C GLN A 230 18.45 -11.68 6.38
N ILE A 231 19.43 -11.66 5.47
CA ILE A 231 19.21 -12.07 4.08
C ILE A 231 18.80 -13.55 3.98
N THR A 232 19.38 -14.41 4.82
CA THR A 232 18.98 -15.83 4.87
C THR A 232 17.52 -15.99 5.28
N LEU A 233 17.07 -15.23 6.28
CA LEU A 233 15.67 -15.21 6.71
C LEU A 233 14.76 -14.66 5.61
N MET A 234 15.13 -13.55 4.98
CA MET A 234 14.37 -12.97 3.85
C MET A 234 14.20 -13.99 2.72
N LYS A 235 15.27 -14.68 2.31
CA LYS A 235 15.21 -15.73 1.29
C LYS A 235 14.36 -16.93 1.72
N ALA A 236 14.26 -17.22 3.03
CA ALA A 236 13.38 -18.27 3.53
C ALA A 236 11.90 -17.86 3.46
N LEU A 237 11.56 -16.63 3.85
CA LEU A 237 10.23 -16.06 3.68
C LEU A 237 9.81 -16.03 2.22
N ASP A 238 10.72 -15.58 1.35
CA ASP A 238 10.46 -15.48 -0.09
C ASP A 238 10.24 -16.84 -0.76
N ARG A 239 10.94 -17.90 -0.34
CA ARG A 239 10.66 -19.26 -0.83
C ARG A 239 9.23 -19.71 -0.53
N GLU A 240 8.68 -19.37 0.64
CA GLU A 240 7.27 -19.68 0.97
C GLU A 240 6.32 -18.85 0.12
N ARG A 241 6.59 -17.55 -0.07
CA ARG A 241 5.84 -16.68 -0.99
C ARG A 241 5.84 -17.26 -2.41
N MET A 242 7.00 -17.65 -2.93
CA MET A 242 7.13 -18.22 -4.28
C MET A 242 6.43 -19.58 -4.43
N ALA A 243 6.39 -20.41 -3.38
CA ALA A 243 5.62 -21.66 -3.39
C ALA A 243 4.11 -21.36 -3.49
N ILE A 244 3.63 -20.32 -2.83
CA ILE A 244 2.25 -19.86 -2.94
C ILE A 244 1.98 -19.28 -4.34
N CYS A 245 2.90 -18.47 -4.90
CA CYS A 245 2.79 -18.01 -6.28
C CYS A 245 2.59 -19.18 -7.25
N ALA A 246 3.41 -20.23 -7.11
CA ALA A 246 3.31 -21.42 -7.95
C ALA A 246 1.95 -22.13 -7.80
N ALA A 247 1.41 -22.25 -6.58
CA ALA A 247 0.13 -22.90 -6.32
C ALA A 247 -1.06 -22.15 -6.96
N TYR A 248 -0.99 -20.82 -7.01
CA TYR A 248 -2.01 -19.98 -7.66
C TYR A 248 -1.73 -19.69 -9.14
N GLY A 249 -0.63 -20.23 -9.72
CA GLY A 249 -0.24 -19.94 -11.10
C GLY A 249 0.21 -18.49 -11.33
N VAL A 250 0.52 -17.75 -10.28
CA VAL A 250 1.02 -16.37 -10.33
C VAL A 250 2.50 -16.36 -10.72
N LYS A 251 2.85 -15.52 -11.69
CA LYS A 251 4.23 -15.38 -12.18
C LYS A 251 4.83 -14.08 -11.69
N LEU A 252 5.59 -14.15 -10.61
CA LEU A 252 6.37 -13.06 -10.06
C LEU A 252 7.84 -13.48 -9.96
N PRO A 253 8.80 -12.55 -10.05
CA PRO A 253 10.19 -12.82 -9.71
C PRO A 253 10.33 -13.08 -8.20
N ASP A 254 11.36 -13.82 -7.80
CA ASP A 254 11.77 -13.87 -6.41
C ASP A 254 12.30 -12.49 -5.94
N ALA A 255 12.44 -12.31 -4.64
CA ALA A 255 12.80 -11.00 -4.07
C ALA A 255 14.17 -10.49 -4.55
N GLU A 256 15.12 -11.39 -4.81
CA GLU A 256 16.44 -11.04 -5.34
C GLU A 256 16.35 -10.55 -6.80
N ALA A 257 15.65 -11.29 -7.65
CA ALA A 257 15.44 -10.93 -9.05
C ALA A 257 14.58 -9.65 -9.18
N ALA A 258 13.53 -9.52 -8.36
CA ALA A 258 12.69 -8.32 -8.34
C ALA A 258 13.47 -7.07 -7.97
N PHE A 259 14.31 -7.15 -6.91
CA PHE A 259 15.16 -6.05 -6.50
C PHE A 259 16.18 -5.67 -7.58
N ALA A 260 16.81 -6.66 -8.21
CA ALA A 260 17.75 -6.44 -9.31
C ALA A 260 17.08 -5.70 -10.50
N LEU A 261 15.84 -6.09 -10.85
CA LEU A 261 15.08 -5.46 -11.93
C LEU A 261 14.65 -4.03 -11.58
N GLU A 262 14.08 -3.82 -10.39
CA GLU A 262 13.52 -2.53 -9.97
C GLU A 262 14.60 -1.44 -9.88
N TYR A 263 15.79 -1.80 -9.41
CA TYR A 263 16.86 -0.82 -9.14
C TYR A 263 18.06 -0.94 -10.07
N SER A 264 18.02 -1.85 -11.05
CA SER A 264 19.13 -2.08 -11.99
C SER A 264 20.46 -2.43 -11.32
N TYR A 265 20.42 -3.23 -10.25
CA TYR A 265 21.59 -3.76 -9.57
C TYR A 265 21.95 -5.16 -10.04
N GLU A 266 23.23 -5.53 -9.90
CA GLU A 266 23.76 -6.86 -10.18
C GLU A 266 24.36 -7.47 -8.91
N GLY A 267 24.27 -8.80 -8.77
CA GLY A 267 24.84 -9.56 -7.68
C GLY A 267 23.77 -10.29 -6.84
N ASP A 268 24.17 -10.79 -5.70
CA ASP A 268 23.24 -11.38 -4.74
C ASP A 268 22.54 -10.29 -3.91
N LEU A 269 21.43 -10.64 -3.28
CA LEU A 269 20.60 -9.70 -2.52
C LEU A 269 21.39 -8.98 -1.42
N TYR A 270 22.33 -9.67 -0.76
CA TYR A 270 23.19 -9.03 0.27
C TYR A 270 24.04 -7.91 -0.32
N THR A 271 24.72 -8.22 -1.41
CA THR A 271 25.61 -7.26 -2.10
C THR A 271 24.82 -6.08 -2.64
N MET A 272 23.66 -6.35 -3.23
CA MET A 272 22.80 -5.31 -3.77
C MET A 272 22.29 -4.37 -2.68
N LEU A 273 21.72 -4.88 -1.58
CA LEU A 273 21.21 -4.08 -0.47
C LEU A 273 22.29 -3.26 0.20
N LYS A 274 23.48 -3.84 0.42
CA LYS A 274 24.61 -3.16 1.04
C LYS A 274 25.08 -1.95 0.23
N ASN A 275 24.97 -2.01 -1.10
CA ASN A 275 25.45 -0.98 -2.02
C ASN A 275 24.33 -0.11 -2.60
N ALA A 276 23.05 -0.35 -2.22
CA ALA A 276 21.91 0.35 -2.75
C ALA A 276 21.94 1.85 -2.36
N GLU A 277 22.26 2.71 -3.33
CA GLU A 277 22.29 4.17 -3.15
C GLU A 277 20.90 4.71 -2.79
N CYS A 278 19.82 4.13 -3.35
CA CYS A 278 18.44 4.54 -3.08
C CYS A 278 18.03 4.32 -1.61
N TYR A 279 18.76 3.45 -0.87
CA TYR A 279 18.49 3.14 0.52
C TYR A 279 19.45 3.82 1.51
N LYS A 280 20.47 4.53 1.02
CA LYS A 280 21.38 5.27 1.88
C LYS A 280 20.65 6.32 2.71
N GLY A 281 20.95 6.33 4.00
CA GLY A 281 20.35 7.26 4.95
C GLY A 281 18.94 6.89 5.40
N ILE A 282 18.38 5.75 4.97
CA ILE A 282 17.16 5.20 5.59
C ILE A 282 17.56 4.59 6.91
N MET A 283 17.38 5.40 7.98
CA MET A 283 17.72 4.97 9.32
C MET A 283 16.79 3.88 9.84
N GLY A 284 17.34 2.97 10.64
CA GLY A 284 16.56 2.01 11.40
C GLY A 284 15.57 2.70 12.35
N PRO A 285 14.44 2.03 12.66
CA PRO A 285 13.47 2.58 13.59
C PRO A 285 14.05 2.66 15.01
N ASN A 286 13.44 3.52 15.83
CA ASN A 286 13.79 3.69 17.24
C ASN A 286 12.80 3.02 18.19
N SER A 287 11.87 2.25 17.67
CA SER A 287 10.86 1.49 18.39
C SER A 287 10.40 0.31 17.56
N LEU A 288 9.97 -0.78 18.20
CA LEU A 288 9.28 -1.88 17.53
C LEU A 288 7.84 -1.52 17.15
N GLN A 289 7.28 -0.46 17.73
CA GLN A 289 5.99 0.13 17.33
C GLN A 289 6.17 0.91 16.02
N VAL A 290 6.53 0.21 14.96
CA VAL A 290 6.85 0.76 13.63
C VAL A 290 6.04 0.04 12.56
N ARG A 291 5.74 0.75 11.48
CA ARG A 291 4.97 0.25 10.36
C ARG A 291 5.45 -1.12 9.83
N TYR A 292 6.76 -1.37 9.86
CA TYR A 292 7.37 -2.63 9.44
C TYR A 292 6.84 -3.87 10.18
N LEU A 293 6.38 -3.70 11.41
CA LEU A 293 5.72 -4.74 12.19
C LEU A 293 4.21 -4.52 12.28
N LEU A 294 3.75 -3.27 12.50
CA LEU A 294 2.34 -2.96 12.75
C LEU A 294 1.46 -3.00 11.49
N GLU A 295 2.04 -2.99 10.30
CA GLU A 295 1.33 -3.07 9.03
C GLU A 295 1.67 -4.36 8.28
N ASP A 296 2.98 -4.64 8.08
CA ASP A 296 3.36 -5.76 7.23
C ASP A 296 3.08 -7.13 7.87
N VAL A 297 3.12 -7.28 9.21
CA VAL A 297 2.78 -8.54 9.86
C VAL A 297 1.27 -8.79 9.87
N PRO A 298 0.41 -7.90 10.43
CA PRO A 298 -1.02 -8.19 10.56
C PRO A 298 -1.78 -8.18 9.23
N PHE A 299 -1.30 -7.48 8.22
CA PHE A 299 -2.00 -7.35 6.95
C PHE A 299 -1.30 -8.11 5.82
N SER A 300 -0.01 -7.86 5.56
CA SER A 300 0.69 -8.49 4.44
C SER A 300 1.02 -9.96 4.70
N LEU A 301 1.77 -10.29 5.77
CA LEU A 301 2.12 -11.68 6.09
C LEU A 301 0.90 -12.52 6.44
N ARG A 302 -0.09 -11.96 7.15
CA ARG A 302 -1.37 -12.65 7.41
C ARG A 302 -2.10 -13.00 6.13
N SER A 303 -2.09 -12.13 5.12
CA SER A 303 -2.66 -12.48 3.81
C SER A 303 -1.94 -13.65 3.17
N VAL A 304 -0.61 -13.71 3.27
CA VAL A 304 0.18 -14.83 2.75
C VAL A 304 -0.13 -16.13 3.51
N GLN A 305 -0.30 -16.10 4.83
CA GLN A 305 -0.77 -17.24 5.62
C GLN A 305 -2.14 -17.74 5.16
N ILE A 306 -3.09 -16.83 4.92
CA ILE A 306 -4.43 -17.15 4.42
C ILE A 306 -4.34 -17.80 3.04
N LEU A 307 -3.56 -17.23 2.13
CA LEU A 307 -3.30 -17.81 0.81
C LEU A 307 -2.69 -19.21 0.91
N GLY A 308 -1.68 -19.39 1.79
CA GLY A 308 -1.07 -20.69 2.05
C GLY A 308 -2.08 -21.71 2.59
N LYS A 309 -2.94 -21.31 3.55
CA LYS A 309 -3.99 -22.17 4.12
C LYS A 309 -4.96 -22.66 3.03
N ILE A 310 -5.47 -21.76 2.18
CA ILE A 310 -6.42 -22.10 1.11
C ILE A 310 -5.77 -22.99 0.04
N ALA A 311 -4.53 -22.69 -0.36
CA ALA A 311 -3.78 -23.49 -1.34
C ALA A 311 -3.14 -24.77 -0.77
N LYS A 312 -3.24 -25.00 0.56
CA LYS A 312 -2.57 -26.08 1.28
C LYS A 312 -1.05 -26.09 1.12
N VAL A 313 -0.47 -24.89 1.03
CA VAL A 313 0.99 -24.67 1.00
C VAL A 313 1.44 -24.26 2.42
N PRO A 314 2.35 -25.00 3.07
CA PRO A 314 2.80 -24.67 4.42
C PRO A 314 3.68 -23.42 4.42
N THR A 315 3.54 -22.60 5.48
CA THR A 315 4.23 -21.32 5.68
C THR A 315 4.98 -21.24 7.03
N PRO A 316 5.79 -22.24 7.43
CA PRO A 316 6.33 -22.31 8.78
C PRO A 316 7.27 -21.16 9.15
N VAL A 317 7.99 -20.55 8.19
CA VAL A 317 8.86 -19.41 8.46
C VAL A 317 8.03 -18.14 8.63
N ILE A 318 7.06 -17.92 7.75
CA ILE A 318 6.11 -16.80 7.87
C ILE A 318 5.34 -16.90 9.19
N ASP A 319 4.84 -18.09 9.55
CA ASP A 319 4.13 -18.33 10.81
C ASP A 319 4.99 -17.99 12.02
N SER A 320 6.29 -18.34 11.97
CA SER A 320 7.25 -18.03 13.04
C SER A 320 7.46 -16.52 13.17
N VAL A 321 7.64 -15.81 12.06
CA VAL A 321 7.81 -14.34 12.05
C VAL A 321 6.55 -13.65 12.59
N CYS A 322 5.37 -14.08 12.18
CA CYS A 322 4.10 -13.56 12.70
C CYS A 322 3.99 -13.79 14.23
N THR A 323 4.26 -15.00 14.69
CA THR A 323 4.19 -15.35 16.12
C THR A 323 5.16 -14.53 16.97
N ILE A 324 6.41 -14.35 16.51
CA ILE A 324 7.40 -13.54 17.22
C ILE A 324 7.00 -12.06 17.18
N GLY A 325 6.54 -11.56 16.04
CA GLY A 325 6.03 -10.19 15.91
C GLY A 325 4.90 -9.92 16.91
N GLU A 326 3.91 -10.79 16.97
CA GLU A 326 2.80 -10.72 17.93
C GLU A 326 3.27 -10.70 19.39
N ALA A 327 4.21 -11.55 19.73
CA ALA A 327 4.76 -11.61 21.08
C ALA A 327 5.50 -10.32 21.50
N LEU A 328 6.12 -9.60 20.55
CA LEU A 328 6.91 -8.41 20.84
C LEU A 328 6.11 -7.09 20.76
N VAL A 329 5.14 -7.00 19.87
CA VAL A 329 4.39 -5.74 19.68
C VAL A 329 2.97 -5.77 20.26
N GLY A 330 2.51 -6.92 20.74
CA GLY A 330 1.25 -7.05 21.47
C GLY A 330 0.00 -7.02 20.59
N ASP A 331 -1.12 -6.55 21.15
CA ASP A 331 -2.48 -6.67 20.60
C ASP A 331 -2.71 -5.99 19.24
N VAL A 332 -1.73 -5.27 18.71
CA VAL A 332 -1.81 -4.66 17.37
C VAL A 332 -2.10 -5.70 16.29
N MET A 333 -1.73 -6.95 16.57
CA MET A 333 -2.00 -8.08 15.69
C MET A 333 -3.47 -8.50 15.66
N ALA A 334 -4.26 -8.11 16.66
CA ALA A 334 -5.70 -8.37 16.69
C ALA A 334 -6.48 -7.59 15.62
N GLU A 335 -5.92 -6.47 15.13
CA GLU A 335 -6.48 -5.68 14.04
C GLU A 335 -6.19 -6.28 12.65
N GLY A 336 -5.37 -7.36 12.59
CA GLY A 336 -4.93 -7.99 11.35
C GLY A 336 -6.04 -8.76 10.62
N TYR A 337 -5.75 -9.13 9.37
CA TYR A 337 -6.69 -9.88 8.57
C TYR A 337 -6.96 -11.28 9.12
N THR A 338 -8.25 -11.62 9.18
CA THR A 338 -8.78 -12.96 9.37
C THR A 338 -9.60 -13.35 8.14
N MET A 339 -9.98 -14.61 8.01
CA MET A 339 -10.92 -15.04 6.97
C MET A 339 -12.21 -14.20 7.03
N GLU A 340 -12.76 -14.01 8.23
CA GLU A 340 -13.95 -13.18 8.47
C GLU A 340 -13.72 -11.72 8.05
N ALA A 341 -12.61 -11.09 8.43
CA ALA A 341 -12.31 -9.70 8.07
C ALA A 341 -12.26 -9.49 6.55
N LEU A 342 -11.81 -10.50 5.81
CA LEU A 342 -11.78 -10.51 4.36
C LEU A 342 -13.12 -10.90 3.70
N GLY A 343 -14.14 -11.26 4.49
CA GLY A 343 -15.42 -11.75 3.97
C GLY A 343 -15.38 -13.17 3.44
N LEU A 344 -14.46 -14.00 3.92
CA LEU A 344 -14.24 -15.36 3.49
C LEU A 344 -14.80 -16.36 4.52
N SER A 345 -15.38 -17.46 4.03
CA SER A 345 -15.71 -18.61 4.87
C SER A 345 -14.44 -19.36 5.28
N GLU A 346 -14.39 -19.94 6.49
CA GLU A 346 -13.25 -20.72 6.99
C GLU A 346 -12.93 -21.96 6.12
N ASP A 347 -13.93 -22.46 5.40
CA ASP A 347 -13.88 -23.65 4.53
C ASP A 347 -14.02 -23.31 3.04
N ILE A 348 -13.80 -22.05 2.66
CA ILE A 348 -13.84 -21.61 1.25
C ILE A 348 -12.96 -22.50 0.37
N GLY A 349 -13.53 -22.98 -0.76
CA GLY A 349 -12.81 -23.77 -1.73
C GLY A 349 -11.78 -22.95 -2.53
N PHE A 350 -10.73 -23.60 -3.01
CA PHE A 350 -9.66 -22.94 -3.78
C PHE A 350 -10.23 -22.21 -5.01
N ASP A 351 -11.02 -22.89 -5.84
CA ASP A 351 -11.57 -22.29 -7.07
C ASP A 351 -12.55 -21.15 -6.79
N GLU A 352 -13.36 -21.28 -5.73
CA GLU A 352 -14.28 -20.22 -5.28
C GLU A 352 -13.51 -18.99 -4.82
N PHE A 353 -12.43 -19.18 -4.06
CA PHE A 353 -11.58 -18.08 -3.62
C PHE A 353 -10.90 -17.37 -4.80
N VAL A 354 -10.36 -18.14 -5.75
CA VAL A 354 -9.75 -17.55 -6.97
C VAL A 354 -10.77 -16.75 -7.77
N ALA A 355 -12.00 -17.27 -7.92
CA ALA A 355 -13.08 -16.56 -8.59
C ALA A 355 -13.41 -15.23 -7.88
N LEU A 356 -13.47 -15.24 -6.53
CA LEU A 356 -13.73 -14.04 -5.72
C LEU A 356 -12.63 -13.00 -5.86
N CYS A 357 -11.37 -13.42 -5.99
CA CYS A 357 -10.22 -12.52 -6.19
C CYS A 357 -10.13 -11.93 -7.61
N ASN A 358 -10.79 -12.55 -8.58
CA ASN A 358 -10.95 -12.01 -9.93
C ASN A 358 -12.14 -11.03 -10.03
N GLY A 359 -13.09 -11.09 -9.11
CA GLY A 359 -14.27 -10.24 -9.00
C GLY A 359 -15.47 -10.75 -9.77
#